data_d40a716c9f88019bedc89b51c20245a9
#
_entry.id   d40a716c9f88019bedc89b51c20245a9
#
_cell.length_a   1.000
_cell.length_b   1.000
_cell.length_c   1.000
_cell.angle_alpha   90.00
_cell.angle_beta   90.00
_cell.angle_gamma   90.00
#
_symmetry.space_group_name_H-M   'P 1'
#
loop_
_entity.id
_entity.type
_entity.pdbx_description
1 polymer ?
#
loop_
_entity_poly.entity_id
_entity_poly.type
_entity_poly.pdbx_seq_one_letter_code
_entity_poly.pdbx_strand_id
1 'polypeptide(L)'
;MDMLAFFQDDAQNSRVSPDISASDSGNHRPKPRALFASLALVALATIAFAQDNPYPPAASVLQPQAYVSLQPVPRGHAFEIAVVAKISPGFHINAHEPSEDYLIPTKIQADLPPGISLVETTYPRGVMRAFRFSKTPLRVYEGSFTVKMKLRVGGAAPLGPNKIALTVGYQACNQDACLPPTKVPATADLEIAAVDTPTHPVNTNIFAPAPSVKFPSQH
;
A
#
# COMPACT_ATOMS: atom_id res chain seq x y z
N MET A 1 -7.94 -28.11 -41.23
CA MET A 1 -6.61 -27.71 -41.70
C MET A 1 -5.81 -27.40 -40.46
N ASP A 2 -5.30 -28.43 -39.75
CA ASP A 2 -4.09 -29.24 -39.98
C ASP A 2 -2.82 -28.39 -39.88
N MET A 3 -2.07 -28.64 -38.84
CA MET A 3 -0.71 -29.19 -38.72
C MET A 3 -0.18 -28.85 -37.31
N LEU A 4 -0.17 -29.72 -36.35
CA LEU A 4 0.53 -30.96 -36.02
C LEU A 4 1.93 -31.12 -36.67
N ALA A 5 2.97 -31.10 -35.83
CA ALA A 5 4.16 -31.98 -35.88
C ALA A 5 5.19 -31.48 -34.85
N PHE A 6 5.46 -32.22 -33.78
CA PHE A 6 6.42 -33.32 -33.73
C PHE A 6 7.88 -32.82 -33.73
N PHE A 7 8.57 -33.00 -32.63
CA PHE A 7 9.74 -33.89 -32.59
C PHE A 7 10.10 -34.29 -31.18
N GLN A 8 10.13 -35.59 -31.04
CA GLN A 8 10.51 -36.41 -29.88
C GLN A 8 11.89 -36.97 -30.18
N ASP A 9 12.58 -37.38 -29.10
CA ASP A 9 13.62 -38.38 -28.97
C ASP A 9 15.03 -38.09 -29.54
N ASP A 10 16.05 -38.32 -28.74
CA ASP A 10 16.72 -39.63 -28.67
C ASP A 10 17.71 -39.73 -27.51
N ALA A 11 17.58 -40.84 -26.79
CA ALA A 11 18.54 -41.38 -25.85
C ALA A 11 19.56 -42.24 -26.61
N GLN A 12 20.74 -42.37 -26.08
CA GLN A 12 21.56 -43.64 -26.03
C GLN A 12 23.05 -43.34 -25.82
N ASN A 13 23.57 -43.68 -24.67
CA ASN A 13 24.24 -44.95 -24.38
C ASN A 13 25.63 -45.10 -25.01
N SER A 14 26.65 -45.13 -24.17
CA SER A 14 27.74 -46.09 -24.35
C SER A 14 28.61 -46.19 -23.08
N ARG A 15 28.49 -47.35 -22.47
CA ARG A 15 29.45 -47.88 -21.50
C ARG A 15 30.75 -48.24 -22.22
N VAL A 16 31.89 -47.98 -21.57
CA VAL A 16 33.11 -48.81 -21.72
C VAL A 16 33.89 -48.71 -20.43
N SER A 17 33.98 -49.80 -19.69
CA SER A 17 35.16 -50.19 -18.89
C SER A 17 35.89 -51.23 -19.72
N PRO A 18 37.21 -51.41 -19.59
CA PRO A 18 37.75 -52.31 -18.57
C PRO A 18 39.18 -51.93 -18.04
N ASP A 19 39.41 -52.36 -16.88
CA ASP A 19 40.36 -53.37 -16.37
C ASP A 19 41.83 -53.01 -16.11
N ILE A 20 42.14 -53.23 -14.85
CA ILE A 20 43.24 -53.96 -14.22
C ILE A 20 44.69 -53.48 -14.48
N SER A 21 45.32 -53.03 -13.41
CA SER A 21 46.57 -53.69 -12.96
C SER A 21 46.93 -53.28 -11.54
N ALA A 22 47.13 -54.30 -10.73
CA ALA A 22 47.64 -54.24 -9.37
C ALA A 22 49.18 -54.20 -9.35
N SER A 23 49.76 -53.49 -8.39
CA SER A 23 51.02 -53.89 -7.66
C SER A 23 51.23 -52.81 -6.57
N ASP A 24 51.06 -53.18 -5.40
CA ASP A 24 51.98 -53.66 -4.36
C ASP A 24 52.72 -52.59 -3.54
N SER A 25 52.48 -52.78 -2.24
CA SER A 25 53.33 -52.55 -1.06
C SER A 25 53.93 -51.20 -0.78
N GLY A 26 53.52 -50.70 0.38
CA GLY A 26 54.16 -49.56 1.06
C GLY A 26 53.44 -49.15 2.36
N ASN A 27 53.58 -50.03 3.37
CA ASN A 27 53.14 -49.81 4.75
C ASN A 27 53.89 -48.62 5.37
N HIS A 28 53.24 -47.45 5.40
CA HIS A 28 53.61 -46.37 6.32
C HIS A 28 52.34 -45.80 6.96
N ARG A 29 52.10 -46.21 8.22
CA ARG A 29 51.12 -45.57 9.11
C ARG A 29 51.64 -44.18 9.54
N PRO A 30 51.07 -43.07 9.18
CA PRO A 30 51.22 -41.84 9.93
C PRO A 30 50.17 -41.77 11.04
N LYS A 31 50.63 -41.45 12.23
CA LYS A 31 49.90 -41.23 13.46
C LYS A 31 48.85 -40.09 13.28
N PRO A 32 47.63 -40.23 13.84
CA PRO A 32 46.66 -39.16 13.81
C PRO A 32 46.97 -38.16 14.92
N ARG A 33 47.61 -37.06 14.56
CA ARG A 33 47.69 -35.90 15.43
C ARG A 33 47.62 -34.63 14.56
N ALA A 34 46.65 -33.72 14.92
CA ALA A 34 46.48 -32.37 14.39
C ALA A 34 45.52 -32.22 13.22
N LEU A 35 44.23 -32.50 13.40
CA LEU A 35 43.15 -32.05 12.47
C LEU A 35 41.88 -31.66 13.20
N PHE A 36 41.93 -31.33 14.51
CA PHE A 36 40.75 -30.85 15.26
C PHE A 36 40.81 -29.39 15.69
N ALA A 37 41.79 -28.60 15.24
CA ALA A 37 41.93 -27.21 15.68
C ALA A 37 41.43 -26.15 14.69
N SER A 38 40.93 -26.54 13.51
CA SER A 38 40.56 -25.54 12.48
C SER A 38 39.04 -25.38 12.23
N LEU A 39 38.19 -26.12 12.94
CA LEU A 39 36.74 -26.08 12.72
C LEU A 39 35.98 -25.18 13.73
N ALA A 40 36.67 -24.63 14.74
CA ALA A 40 36.04 -23.79 15.79
C ALA A 40 36.05 -22.29 15.49
N LEU A 41 36.65 -21.82 14.39
CA LEU A 41 36.82 -20.36 14.12
C LEU A 41 35.90 -19.82 13.05
N VAL A 42 35.01 -20.62 12.44
CA VAL A 42 34.09 -20.14 11.39
C VAL A 42 32.67 -19.94 11.89
N ALA A 43 32.36 -20.32 13.12
CA ALA A 43 30.98 -20.19 13.67
C ALA A 43 30.65 -18.83 14.33
N LEU A 44 31.55 -17.84 14.32
CA LEU A 44 31.34 -16.57 15.04
C LEU A 44 31.10 -15.33 14.15
N ALA A 45 30.80 -15.49 12.88
CA ALA A 45 30.71 -14.35 11.94
C ALA A 45 29.32 -14.08 11.34
N THR A 46 28.25 -14.54 11.99
CA THR A 46 26.89 -14.13 11.55
C THR A 46 26.06 -13.60 12.72
N ILE A 47 26.60 -12.62 13.47
CA ILE A 47 25.72 -11.71 14.18
C ILE A 47 25.28 -10.72 13.09
N ALA A 48 24.16 -11.05 12.42
CA ALA A 48 23.42 -10.08 11.64
C ALA A 48 23.00 -8.98 12.63
N PHE A 49 23.64 -7.82 12.56
CA PHE A 49 23.13 -6.62 13.17
C PHE A 49 21.78 -6.35 12.49
N ALA A 50 20.70 -6.80 13.11
CA ALA A 50 19.39 -6.22 12.87
C ALA A 50 19.55 -4.75 13.25
N GLN A 51 19.72 -3.87 12.27
CA GLN A 51 19.66 -2.44 12.50
C GLN A 51 18.21 -2.17 12.88
N ASP A 52 17.95 -1.99 14.17
CA ASP A 52 16.67 -1.50 14.67
C ASP A 52 16.45 -0.14 14.02
N ASN A 53 15.61 -0.11 13.00
CA ASN A 53 15.18 1.15 12.39
C ASN A 53 14.39 1.92 13.45
N PRO A 54 14.88 3.09 13.93
CA PRO A 54 14.22 3.85 14.99
C PRO A 54 12.84 4.39 14.58
N TYR A 55 12.51 4.25 13.29
CA TYR A 55 11.24 4.73 12.73
C TYR A 55 10.26 3.59 12.51
N PRO A 56 8.95 3.82 12.69
CA PRO A 56 7.95 2.83 12.38
C PRO A 56 7.91 2.55 10.86
N PRO A 57 7.38 1.39 10.44
CA PRO A 57 7.12 1.13 9.04
C PRO A 57 6.25 2.25 8.44
N ALA A 58 6.62 2.77 7.26
CA ALA A 58 5.90 3.87 6.63
C ALA A 58 4.38 3.60 6.53
N ALA A 59 3.99 2.36 6.23
CA ALA A 59 2.59 1.95 6.11
C ALA A 59 1.79 1.99 7.42
N SER A 60 2.43 2.04 8.59
CA SER A 60 1.74 2.12 9.88
C SER A 60 1.44 3.55 10.33
N VAL A 61 1.98 4.55 9.62
CA VAL A 61 1.80 5.97 9.98
C VAL A 61 0.39 6.48 9.67
N LEU A 62 -0.25 5.94 8.61
CA LEU A 62 -1.58 6.36 8.19
C LEU A 62 -2.59 5.22 8.34
N GLN A 63 -3.74 5.53 8.96
CA GLN A 63 -4.86 4.60 9.16
C GLN A 63 -6.09 5.16 8.43
N PRO A 64 -6.33 4.79 7.16
CA PRO A 64 -7.50 5.23 6.43
C PRO A 64 -8.70 4.32 6.69
N GLN A 65 -9.89 4.91 6.78
CA GLN A 65 -11.18 4.23 6.83
C GLN A 65 -12.10 4.87 5.79
N ALA A 66 -12.87 4.05 5.08
CA ALA A 66 -13.79 4.54 4.06
C ALA A 66 -15.24 4.36 4.48
N TYR A 67 -16.06 5.36 4.21
CA TYR A 67 -17.47 5.43 4.58
C TYR A 67 -18.29 5.84 3.36
N VAL A 68 -19.48 5.27 3.21
CA VAL A 68 -20.46 5.66 2.17
C VAL A 68 -21.53 6.56 2.75
N SER A 69 -22.07 7.45 1.91
CA SER A 69 -23.10 8.43 2.34
C SER A 69 -24.53 7.92 2.28
N LEU A 70 -24.79 6.90 1.47
CA LEU A 70 -26.12 6.32 1.25
C LEU A 70 -26.10 4.80 1.35
N GLN A 71 -27.20 4.20 1.82
CA GLN A 71 -27.38 2.76 1.90
C GLN A 71 -28.87 2.36 1.84
N PRO A 72 -29.27 1.47 0.92
CA PRO A 72 -28.53 1.06 -0.26
C PRO A 72 -28.36 2.21 -1.26
N VAL A 73 -27.51 2.05 -2.28
CA VAL A 73 -27.34 3.02 -3.35
C VAL A 73 -28.11 2.57 -4.59
N PRO A 74 -29.22 3.22 -4.98
CA PRO A 74 -29.97 2.81 -6.16
C PRO A 74 -29.22 3.12 -7.45
N ARG A 75 -29.41 2.31 -8.50
CA ARG A 75 -28.94 2.63 -9.84
C ARG A 75 -29.42 4.00 -10.30
N GLY A 76 -28.59 4.72 -11.04
CA GLY A 76 -28.88 6.09 -11.47
C GLY A 76 -28.57 7.17 -10.45
N HIS A 77 -28.30 6.82 -9.18
CA HIS A 77 -28.06 7.80 -8.11
C HIS A 77 -26.56 8.11 -7.95
N ALA A 78 -26.31 9.32 -7.47
CA ALA A 78 -25.01 9.72 -6.99
C ALA A 78 -24.91 9.47 -5.48
N PHE A 79 -23.71 9.14 -5.01
CA PHE A 79 -23.37 8.99 -3.59
C PHE A 79 -21.97 9.49 -3.36
N GLU A 80 -21.56 9.60 -2.10
CA GLU A 80 -20.21 9.97 -1.74
C GLU A 80 -19.52 8.85 -0.96
N ILE A 81 -18.21 8.74 -1.14
CA ILE A 81 -17.30 8.02 -0.26
C ILE A 81 -16.44 9.06 0.45
N ALA A 82 -16.36 8.98 1.77
CA ALA A 82 -15.42 9.74 2.57
C ALA A 82 -14.30 8.81 3.06
N VAL A 83 -13.05 9.14 2.72
CA VAL A 83 -11.87 8.48 3.28
C VAL A 83 -11.37 9.34 4.43
N VAL A 84 -11.65 8.90 5.65
CA VAL A 84 -11.15 9.50 6.89
C VAL A 84 -9.83 8.84 7.24
N ALA A 85 -8.76 9.60 7.25
CA ALA A 85 -7.42 9.09 7.49
C ALA A 85 -6.81 9.73 8.75
N LYS A 86 -6.32 8.90 9.67
CA LYS A 86 -5.64 9.31 10.89
C LYS A 86 -4.15 9.13 10.75
N ILE A 87 -3.40 10.19 11.00
CA ILE A 87 -1.93 10.21 10.98
C ILE A 87 -1.42 9.98 12.39
N SER A 88 -0.41 9.13 12.54
CA SER A 88 0.23 8.86 13.82
C SER A 88 0.84 10.13 14.44
N PRO A 89 0.78 10.31 15.77
CA PRO A 89 1.37 11.46 16.43
C PRO A 89 2.86 11.63 16.11
N GLY A 90 3.30 12.87 15.92
CA GLY A 90 4.69 13.20 15.56
C GLY A 90 5.00 13.10 14.07
N PHE A 91 4.04 12.63 13.25
CA PHE A 91 4.16 12.57 11.80
C PHE A 91 3.21 13.54 11.11
N HIS A 92 3.58 13.89 9.89
CA HIS A 92 2.75 14.59 8.90
C HIS A 92 2.94 13.90 7.54
N ILE A 93 2.02 14.15 6.62
CA ILE A 93 2.15 13.71 5.23
C ILE A 93 1.99 14.92 4.31
N ASN A 94 2.63 14.90 3.13
CA ASN A 94 2.46 15.97 2.17
C ASN A 94 0.98 16.09 1.76
N ALA A 95 0.49 17.30 1.59
CA ALA A 95 -0.87 17.52 1.10
C ALA A 95 -1.03 17.02 -0.35
N HIS A 96 -2.28 16.95 -0.84
CA HIS A 96 -2.57 16.62 -2.24
C HIS A 96 -1.94 17.62 -3.22
N GLU A 97 -1.97 18.90 -2.85
CA GLU A 97 -1.28 19.98 -3.54
C GLU A 97 -0.10 20.43 -2.67
N PRO A 98 1.07 19.80 -2.79
CA PRO A 98 2.23 20.18 -2.01
C PRO A 98 2.75 21.55 -2.45
N SER A 99 3.53 22.20 -1.59
CA SER A 99 4.11 23.53 -1.87
C SER A 99 5.33 23.50 -2.77
N GLU A 100 5.92 22.33 -3.01
CA GLU A 100 7.12 22.13 -3.81
C GLU A 100 6.97 20.92 -4.74
N ASP A 101 7.45 21.01 -5.96
CA ASP A 101 7.23 19.99 -7.01
C ASP A 101 7.96 18.66 -6.75
N TYR A 102 9.01 18.69 -5.94
CA TYR A 102 9.75 17.46 -5.58
C TYR A 102 9.08 16.64 -4.48
N LEU A 103 8.06 17.19 -3.81
CA LEU A 103 7.34 16.49 -2.75
C LEU A 103 6.34 15.49 -3.35
N ILE A 104 6.27 14.32 -2.74
CA ILE A 104 5.31 13.28 -3.15
C ILE A 104 3.94 13.60 -2.58
N PRO A 105 2.94 13.93 -3.42
CA PRO A 105 1.62 14.31 -2.96
C PRO A 105 0.83 13.11 -2.40
N THR A 106 -0.07 13.39 -1.45
CA THR A 106 -1.07 12.41 -1.04
C THR A 106 -2.11 12.25 -2.16
N LYS A 107 -2.33 10.99 -2.60
CA LYS A 107 -3.29 10.62 -3.65
C LYS A 107 -4.12 9.43 -3.23
N ILE A 108 -5.41 9.47 -3.57
CA ILE A 108 -6.32 8.32 -3.43
C ILE A 108 -6.65 7.81 -4.83
N GLN A 109 -6.50 6.50 -5.02
CA GLN A 109 -6.92 5.78 -6.20
C GLN A 109 -8.08 4.86 -5.81
N ALA A 110 -9.11 4.79 -6.63
CA ALA A 110 -10.25 3.89 -6.47
C ALA A 110 -10.28 2.89 -7.62
N ASP A 111 -10.38 1.62 -7.28
CA ASP A 111 -10.68 0.55 -8.22
C ASP A 111 -12.20 0.40 -8.25
N LEU A 112 -12.82 0.90 -9.32
CA LEU A 112 -14.27 1.01 -9.44
C LEU A 112 -14.84 -0.23 -10.12
N PRO A 113 -15.82 -0.90 -9.50
CA PRO A 113 -16.57 -1.97 -10.15
C PRO A 113 -17.27 -1.50 -11.42
N PRO A 114 -17.58 -2.41 -12.37
CA PRO A 114 -18.31 -2.07 -13.58
C PRO A 114 -19.60 -1.31 -13.27
N GLY A 115 -19.88 -0.26 -14.04
CA GLY A 115 -21.08 0.55 -13.87
C GLY A 115 -21.03 1.59 -12.78
N ILE A 116 -19.93 1.73 -12.04
CA ILE A 116 -19.69 2.85 -11.13
C ILE A 116 -18.68 3.80 -11.76
N SER A 117 -18.93 5.09 -11.68
CA SER A 117 -18.04 6.14 -12.20
C SER A 117 -17.69 7.16 -11.13
N LEU A 118 -16.44 7.62 -11.13
CA LEU A 118 -15.98 8.74 -10.32
C LEU A 118 -16.38 10.04 -11.01
N VAL A 119 -17.02 10.92 -10.28
CA VAL A 119 -17.43 12.25 -10.76
C VAL A 119 -16.42 13.30 -10.32
N GLU A 120 -16.01 13.26 -9.04
CA GLU A 120 -15.15 14.28 -8.44
C GLU A 120 -14.42 13.71 -7.24
N THR A 121 -13.20 14.20 -6.98
CA THR A 121 -12.47 13.96 -5.72
C THR A 121 -12.09 15.31 -5.11
N THR A 122 -12.53 15.55 -3.88
CA THR A 122 -12.26 16.77 -3.13
C THR A 122 -11.31 16.47 -1.98
N TYR A 123 -10.14 17.07 -2.03
CA TYR A 123 -9.14 17.00 -0.96
C TYR A 123 -9.28 18.23 -0.03
N PRO A 124 -9.03 18.06 1.28
CA PRO A 124 -8.98 19.21 2.18
C PRO A 124 -7.75 20.07 1.88
N ARG A 125 -7.83 21.33 2.24
CA ARG A 125 -6.68 22.22 2.17
C ARG A 125 -5.67 21.82 3.25
N GLY A 126 -4.40 21.57 2.85
CA GLY A 126 -3.31 21.33 3.79
C GLY A 126 -2.96 22.59 4.61
N VAL A 127 -2.32 22.40 5.75
CA VAL A 127 -1.77 23.46 6.60
C VAL A 127 -0.30 23.72 6.27
N MET A 128 0.13 25.00 6.38
CA MET A 128 1.55 25.34 6.19
C MET A 128 2.30 25.11 7.48
N ARG A 129 3.42 24.38 7.42
CA ARG A 129 4.31 24.07 8.56
C ARG A 129 5.76 24.29 8.20
N ALA A 130 6.52 24.84 9.13
CA ALA A 130 7.97 24.96 9.04
C ALA A 130 8.64 23.71 9.61
N PHE A 131 9.63 23.18 8.88
CA PHE A 131 10.40 22.00 9.28
C PHE A 131 11.88 22.29 9.20
N ARG A 132 12.70 21.64 10.05
CA ARG A 132 14.17 21.86 10.09
C ARG A 132 14.87 21.52 8.80
N PHE A 133 14.33 20.56 8.04
CA PHE A 133 14.88 20.08 6.79
C PHE A 133 14.46 20.92 5.56
N SER A 134 13.56 21.89 5.72
CA SER A 134 13.05 22.73 4.62
C SER A 134 13.31 24.21 4.87
N LYS A 135 13.75 24.93 3.83
CA LYS A 135 13.93 26.38 3.89
C LYS A 135 12.61 27.15 3.82
N THR A 136 11.59 26.53 3.25
CA THR A 136 10.23 27.11 3.09
C THR A 136 9.22 26.30 3.87
N PRO A 137 8.13 26.92 4.38
CA PRO A 137 7.04 26.15 4.97
C PRO A 137 6.41 25.22 3.95
N LEU A 138 6.12 23.98 4.35
CA LEU A 138 5.52 22.95 3.51
C LEU A 138 4.02 22.82 3.80
N ARG A 139 3.23 22.51 2.76
CA ARG A 139 1.81 22.22 2.88
C ARG A 139 1.61 20.75 3.18
N VAL A 140 1.04 20.45 4.35
CA VAL A 140 0.95 19.09 4.89
C VAL A 140 -0.43 18.81 5.49
N TYR A 141 -0.73 17.52 5.69
CA TYR A 141 -1.81 17.06 6.57
C TYR A 141 -1.20 16.55 7.88
N GLU A 142 -1.88 16.86 8.99
CA GLU A 142 -1.55 16.45 10.36
C GLU A 142 -2.80 15.93 11.07
N GLY A 143 -2.62 15.05 12.05
CA GLY A 143 -3.71 14.54 12.88
C GLY A 143 -4.72 13.69 12.08
N SER A 144 -5.82 14.28 11.67
CA SER A 144 -6.85 13.58 10.88
C SER A 144 -7.34 14.47 9.74
N PHE A 145 -7.57 13.87 8.57
CA PHE A 145 -8.14 14.57 7.42
C PHE A 145 -9.14 13.66 6.69
N THR A 146 -10.00 14.28 5.89
CA THR A 146 -11.03 13.57 5.13
C THR A 146 -10.98 13.99 3.66
N VAL A 147 -10.90 13.00 2.78
CA VAL A 147 -11.06 13.19 1.33
C VAL A 147 -12.43 12.68 0.94
N LYS A 148 -13.17 13.46 0.17
CA LYS A 148 -14.51 13.11 -0.33
C LYS A 148 -14.44 12.78 -1.81
N MET A 149 -15.08 11.70 -2.21
CA MET A 149 -15.19 11.25 -3.59
C MET A 149 -16.67 11.16 -3.93
N LYS A 150 -17.10 11.88 -4.97
CA LYS A 150 -18.46 11.80 -5.49
C LYS A 150 -18.50 10.80 -6.62
N LEU A 151 -19.39 9.82 -6.52
CA LEU A 151 -19.54 8.73 -7.47
C LEU A 151 -21.00 8.66 -7.97
N ARG A 152 -21.16 7.96 -9.09
CA ARG A 152 -22.48 7.68 -9.66
C ARG A 152 -22.58 6.19 -9.99
N VAL A 153 -23.71 5.60 -9.61
CA VAL A 153 -24.08 4.24 -10.00
C VAL A 153 -24.86 4.29 -11.30
N GLY A 154 -24.32 3.69 -12.35
CA GLY A 154 -24.99 3.59 -13.65
C GLY A 154 -26.06 2.50 -13.68
N GLY A 155 -26.90 2.50 -14.73
CA GLY A 155 -28.02 1.55 -14.89
C GLY A 155 -27.58 0.09 -15.03
N ALA A 156 -26.35 -0.18 -15.48
CA ALA A 156 -25.81 -1.52 -15.68
C ALA A 156 -24.97 -2.04 -14.48
N ALA A 157 -24.82 -1.29 -13.40
CA ALA A 157 -24.07 -1.73 -12.23
C ALA A 157 -24.69 -3.01 -11.64
N PRO A 158 -23.90 -4.01 -11.21
CA PRO A 158 -24.42 -5.23 -10.59
C PRO A 158 -25.20 -4.92 -9.30
N LEU A 159 -26.37 -5.53 -9.13
CA LEU A 159 -27.15 -5.40 -7.89
C LEU A 159 -26.54 -6.23 -6.76
N GLY A 160 -26.80 -5.83 -5.53
CA GLY A 160 -26.36 -6.50 -4.31
C GLY A 160 -25.06 -5.93 -3.73
N PRO A 161 -24.38 -6.70 -2.86
CA PRO A 161 -23.17 -6.26 -2.19
C PRO A 161 -22.03 -5.99 -3.19
N ASN A 162 -21.39 -4.84 -3.03
CA ASN A 162 -20.25 -4.40 -3.82
C ASN A 162 -19.17 -3.84 -2.89
N LYS A 163 -17.92 -3.85 -3.37
CA LYS A 163 -16.78 -3.27 -2.68
C LYS A 163 -16.01 -2.37 -3.63
N ILE A 164 -15.65 -1.20 -3.14
CA ILE A 164 -14.73 -0.29 -3.85
C ILE A 164 -13.41 -0.35 -3.09
N ALA A 165 -12.39 -0.91 -3.74
CA ALA A 165 -11.04 -0.92 -3.22
C ALA A 165 -10.41 0.45 -3.44
N LEU A 166 -9.80 0.99 -2.38
CA LEU A 166 -9.15 2.28 -2.35
C LEU A 166 -7.69 2.10 -1.97
N THR A 167 -6.81 2.90 -2.56
CA THR A 167 -5.39 2.94 -2.22
C THR A 167 -4.99 4.37 -1.93
N VAL A 168 -4.48 4.62 -0.72
CA VAL A 168 -3.95 5.92 -0.31
C VAL A 168 -2.44 5.88 -0.43
N GLY A 169 -1.89 6.59 -1.42
CA GLY A 169 -0.45 6.79 -1.61
C GLY A 169 -0.01 8.08 -0.92
N TYR A 170 1.10 8.03 -0.18
CA TYR A 170 1.63 9.17 0.57
C TYR A 170 3.11 9.01 0.90
N GLN A 171 3.72 10.08 1.35
CA GLN A 171 5.01 10.09 2.02
C GLN A 171 4.87 10.74 3.40
N ALA A 172 5.25 10.01 4.43
CA ALA A 172 5.24 10.50 5.80
C ALA A 172 6.60 11.04 6.20
N CYS A 173 6.61 12.15 6.95
CA CYS A 173 7.80 12.75 7.52
C CYS A 173 7.54 13.11 8.99
N ASN A 174 8.61 13.17 9.79
CA ASN A 174 8.61 13.78 11.11
C ASN A 174 9.40 15.11 11.06
N GLN A 175 9.88 15.60 12.20
CA GLN A 175 10.66 16.86 12.26
C GLN A 175 12.05 16.77 11.64
N ASP A 176 12.60 15.54 11.49
CA ASP A 176 14.01 15.32 11.17
C ASP A 176 14.19 14.59 9.82
N ALA A 177 13.26 13.71 9.46
CA ALA A 177 13.39 12.84 8.27
C ALA A 177 12.06 12.45 7.65
N CYS A 178 12.11 12.06 6.36
CA CYS A 178 11.01 11.48 5.64
C CYS A 178 11.18 9.96 5.48
N LEU A 179 10.11 9.23 5.69
CA LEU A 179 10.03 7.80 5.41
C LEU A 179 9.92 7.55 3.90
N PRO A 180 10.24 6.35 3.42
CA PRO A 180 9.97 5.99 2.03
C PRO A 180 8.49 6.16 1.66
N PRO A 181 8.19 6.61 0.43
CA PRO A 181 6.82 6.66 -0.06
C PRO A 181 6.15 5.30 0.03
N THR A 182 4.89 5.28 0.40
CA THR A 182 4.15 4.04 0.62
C THR A 182 2.69 4.15 0.19
N LYS A 183 2.01 3.01 0.17
CA LYS A 183 0.59 2.90 -0.14
C LYS A 183 -0.11 2.04 0.91
N VAL A 184 -1.28 2.47 1.36
CA VAL A 184 -2.11 1.71 2.31
C VAL A 184 -3.52 1.53 1.73
N PRO A 185 -4.13 0.35 1.93
CA PRO A 185 -5.46 0.08 1.41
C PRO A 185 -6.55 0.64 2.33
N ALA A 186 -7.72 0.91 1.75
CA ALA A 186 -8.99 1.06 2.42
C ALA A 186 -10.09 0.44 1.56
N THR A 187 -11.24 0.13 2.13
CA THR A 187 -12.36 -0.47 1.39
C THR A 187 -13.66 0.22 1.79
N ALA A 188 -14.46 0.59 0.80
CA ALA A 188 -15.83 1.03 1.00
C ALA A 188 -16.80 -0.09 0.60
N ASP A 189 -17.58 -0.58 1.55
CA ASP A 189 -18.64 -1.55 1.31
C ASP A 189 -19.95 -0.81 1.02
N LEU A 190 -20.63 -1.21 -0.05
CA LEU A 190 -21.93 -0.64 -0.43
C LEU A 190 -22.85 -1.72 -1.00
N GLU A 191 -24.15 -1.49 -0.90
CA GLU A 191 -25.15 -2.31 -1.56
C GLU A 191 -25.80 -1.52 -2.70
N ILE A 192 -25.76 -2.06 -3.91
CA ILE A 192 -26.40 -1.47 -5.09
C ILE A 192 -27.80 -2.07 -5.23
N ALA A 193 -28.80 -1.19 -5.33
CA ALA A 193 -30.20 -1.56 -5.43
C ALA A 193 -30.81 -1.16 -6.78
N ALA A 194 -32.04 -1.64 -7.04
CA ALA A 194 -32.83 -1.22 -8.20
C ALA A 194 -33.13 0.29 -8.14
N VAL A 195 -33.45 0.88 -9.30
CA VAL A 195 -33.59 2.34 -9.47
C VAL A 195 -34.58 3.01 -8.51
N ASP A 196 -35.69 2.35 -8.21
CA ASP A 196 -36.75 2.89 -7.35
C ASP A 196 -36.68 2.41 -5.90
N THR A 197 -35.56 1.79 -5.49
CA THR A 197 -35.39 1.33 -4.13
C THR A 197 -35.22 2.51 -3.18
N PRO A 198 -36.00 2.58 -2.07
CA PRO A 198 -35.80 3.60 -1.05
C PRO A 198 -34.37 3.55 -0.51
N THR A 199 -33.74 4.71 -0.39
CA THR A 199 -32.41 4.89 0.18
C THR A 199 -32.43 5.83 1.36
N HIS A 200 -31.47 5.73 2.26
CA HIS A 200 -31.34 6.63 3.40
C HIS A 200 -29.89 7.05 3.62
N PRO A 201 -29.66 8.26 4.13
CA PRO A 201 -28.33 8.71 4.50
C PRO A 201 -27.77 7.88 5.64
N VAL A 202 -26.49 7.51 5.51
CA VAL A 202 -25.70 6.86 6.57
C VAL A 202 -24.45 7.69 6.85
N ASN A 203 -23.81 7.48 8.00
CA ASN A 203 -22.58 8.20 8.39
C ASN A 203 -22.72 9.74 8.32
N THR A 204 -23.89 10.25 8.64
CA THR A 204 -24.27 11.66 8.41
C THR A 204 -23.34 12.66 9.09
N ASN A 205 -22.72 12.31 10.22
CA ASN A 205 -21.74 13.13 10.92
C ASN A 205 -20.46 13.36 10.08
N ILE A 206 -20.11 12.43 9.18
CA ILE A 206 -18.91 12.54 8.32
C ILE A 206 -19.22 13.39 7.08
N PHE A 207 -20.44 13.31 6.57
CA PHE A 207 -20.87 14.00 5.36
C PHE A 207 -21.53 15.34 5.63
N ALA A 208 -21.81 15.66 6.90
CA ALA A 208 -22.35 16.99 7.25
C ALA A 208 -21.44 18.12 6.73
N PRO A 209 -22.00 19.22 6.24
CA PRO A 209 -21.22 20.42 5.94
C PRO A 209 -20.45 20.86 7.18
N ALA A 210 -19.21 21.31 6.99
CA ALA A 210 -18.49 21.93 8.09
C ALA A 210 -19.33 23.08 8.68
N PRO A 211 -19.41 23.22 10.03
CA PRO A 211 -20.19 24.29 10.63
C PRO A 211 -19.69 25.63 10.07
N SER A 212 -20.61 26.41 9.49
CA SER A 212 -20.29 27.75 9.03
C SER A 212 -19.98 28.61 10.25
N VAL A 213 -18.71 28.99 10.38
CA VAL A 213 -18.32 29.99 11.39
C VAL A 213 -18.92 31.33 10.93
N LYS A 214 -20.03 31.73 11.52
CA LYS A 214 -20.53 33.10 11.38
C LYS A 214 -19.58 34.03 12.12
N PHE A 215 -18.76 34.75 11.39
CA PHE A 215 -18.03 35.86 11.98
C PHE A 215 -19.07 36.94 12.34
N PRO A 216 -19.06 37.48 13.58
CA PRO A 216 -19.90 38.63 13.89
C PRO A 216 -19.53 39.79 12.96
N SER A 217 -20.52 40.35 12.26
CA SER A 217 -20.34 41.55 11.48
C SER A 217 -19.89 42.66 12.43
N GLN A 218 -18.67 43.14 12.22
CA GLN A 218 -18.20 44.36 12.90
C GLN A 218 -18.96 45.55 12.30
N HIS A 219 -19.81 46.14 13.12
CA HIS A 219 -20.42 47.46 12.88
C HIS A 219 -19.50 48.54 13.41
#